data_88919ddc9d79cfd2e422a49667b3747d
#
_entry.id   88919ddc9d79cfd2e422a49667b3747d
#
_cell.length_a   1.000
_cell.length_b   1.000
_cell.length_c   1.000
_cell.angle_alpha   90.00
_cell.angle_beta   90.00
_cell.angle_gamma   90.00
#
_symmetry.space_group_name_H-M   'P 1'
#
loop_
_entity.id
_entity.type
_entity.pdbx_description
1 polymer ?
#
loop_
_entity_poly.entity_id
_entity_poly.type
_entity_poly.pdbx_seq_one_letter_code
_entity_poly.pdbx_strand_id
1 'polypeptide(L)'
;MVRFAKWHPLVQFCFLLCVLLLTCLSRHPVPVALSLLGAAVYLLLTDGRRSLRSLLCVPVLVALVGGFNFLFAHWGVTVLFSRGDTQFTLESLIYGCFQGGIFAGVVLWLAVFGRVLGSDRLLAVTGRAAPRFSLLFSMTLGCIARFRENARQIRLARAGAGLAKEKPLHEALDQFSTLVTLSLEGSMTTADAMRARGYGKGRRRVYDPFTFGVADGVELAVVLLLSITVLACLLYTSPS
;
A
#
# COMPACT_ATOMS: atom_id res chain seq x y z
N MET A 1 16.94 -13.62 -3.42
CA MET A 1 16.16 -12.44 -3.90
C MET A 1 15.33 -12.87 -5.08
N VAL A 2 14.01 -12.73 -4.99
CA VAL A 2 13.08 -13.20 -6.01
C VAL A 2 13.29 -12.40 -7.29
N ARG A 3 13.33 -13.06 -8.44
CA ARG A 3 13.51 -12.43 -9.78
C ARG A 3 12.56 -11.26 -10.04
N PHE A 4 11.36 -11.32 -9.47
CA PHE A 4 10.32 -10.30 -9.56
C PHE A 4 10.79 -8.90 -9.06
N ALA A 5 11.68 -8.84 -8.07
CA ALA A 5 12.24 -7.57 -7.59
C ALA A 5 13.17 -6.86 -8.60
N LYS A 6 13.57 -7.53 -9.69
CA LYS A 6 14.42 -6.98 -10.76
C LYS A 6 13.63 -6.42 -11.94
N TRP A 7 12.32 -6.69 -12.03
CA TRP A 7 11.47 -6.20 -13.11
C TRP A 7 11.31 -4.68 -13.09
N HIS A 8 10.98 -4.13 -14.22
CA HIS A 8 10.71 -2.70 -14.33
C HIS A 8 9.57 -2.29 -13.38
N PRO A 9 9.69 -1.17 -12.62
CA PRO A 9 8.70 -0.76 -11.62
C PRO A 9 7.27 -0.63 -12.17
N LEU A 10 7.12 -0.24 -13.43
CA LEU A 10 5.83 -0.16 -14.13
C LEU A 10 5.15 -1.54 -14.25
N VAL A 11 5.90 -2.57 -14.63
CA VAL A 11 5.37 -3.94 -14.77
C VAL A 11 4.93 -4.48 -13.43
N GLN A 12 5.75 -4.25 -12.39
CA GLN A 12 5.41 -4.64 -11.02
C GLN A 12 4.13 -3.95 -10.53
N PHE A 13 4.01 -2.65 -10.80
CA PHE A 13 2.82 -1.88 -10.42
C PHE A 13 1.57 -2.41 -11.13
N CYS A 14 1.62 -2.60 -12.46
CA CYS A 14 0.50 -3.13 -13.23
C CYS A 14 0.12 -4.54 -12.77
N PHE A 15 1.10 -5.43 -12.54
CA PHE A 15 0.86 -6.79 -12.05
C PHE A 15 0.11 -6.78 -10.72
N LEU A 16 0.64 -6.04 -9.74
CA LEU A 16 0.04 -5.96 -8.40
C LEU A 16 -1.36 -5.35 -8.43
N LEU A 17 -1.56 -4.32 -9.24
CA LEU A 17 -2.87 -3.71 -9.42
C LEU A 17 -3.86 -4.67 -10.07
N CYS A 18 -3.47 -5.40 -11.11
CA CYS A 18 -4.31 -6.41 -11.76
C CYS A 18 -4.71 -7.51 -10.80
N VAL A 19 -3.76 -8.07 -10.04
CA VAL A 19 -4.06 -9.15 -9.08
C VAL A 19 -4.97 -8.67 -7.96
N LEU A 20 -4.76 -7.44 -7.47
CA LEU A 20 -5.61 -6.84 -6.45
C LEU A 20 -7.04 -6.64 -6.96
N LEU A 21 -7.21 -6.10 -8.17
CA LEU A 21 -8.51 -5.95 -8.80
C LEU A 21 -9.19 -7.30 -9.04
N LEU A 22 -8.48 -8.30 -9.55
CA LEU A 22 -9.01 -9.64 -9.76
C LEU A 22 -9.46 -10.29 -8.45
N THR A 23 -8.71 -10.11 -7.37
CA THR A 23 -9.09 -10.62 -6.05
C THR A 23 -10.36 -9.93 -5.53
N CYS A 24 -10.50 -8.61 -5.72
CA CYS A 24 -11.70 -7.87 -5.33
C CYS A 24 -12.95 -8.23 -6.15
N LEU A 25 -12.78 -8.45 -7.46
CA LEU A 25 -13.91 -8.76 -8.36
C LEU A 25 -14.30 -10.24 -8.34
N SER A 26 -13.48 -11.10 -7.75
CA SER A 26 -13.75 -12.55 -7.72
C SER A 26 -14.96 -12.88 -6.87
N ARG A 27 -16.00 -13.45 -7.51
CA ARG A 27 -17.20 -13.98 -6.84
C ARG A 27 -17.13 -15.47 -6.55
N HIS A 28 -16.09 -16.15 -7.06
CA HIS A 28 -15.90 -17.58 -6.88
C HIS A 28 -14.79 -17.87 -5.86
N PRO A 29 -14.91 -18.90 -4.98
CA PRO A 29 -13.93 -19.15 -3.93
C PRO A 29 -12.57 -19.63 -4.44
N VAL A 30 -12.51 -20.31 -5.59
CA VAL A 30 -11.26 -20.87 -6.13
C VAL A 30 -10.22 -19.80 -6.50
N PRO A 31 -10.54 -18.74 -7.26
CA PRO A 31 -9.58 -17.66 -7.55
C PRO A 31 -9.10 -16.94 -6.28
N VAL A 32 -9.98 -16.76 -5.28
CA VAL A 32 -9.62 -16.12 -4.01
C VAL A 32 -8.62 -16.98 -3.24
N ALA A 33 -8.85 -18.29 -3.15
CA ALA A 33 -7.93 -19.22 -2.50
C ALA A 33 -6.57 -19.26 -3.21
N LEU A 34 -6.54 -19.30 -4.55
CA LEU A 34 -5.30 -19.24 -5.33
C LEU A 34 -4.56 -17.91 -5.13
N SER A 35 -5.27 -16.80 -5.09
CA SER A 35 -4.71 -15.47 -4.81
C SER A 35 -4.10 -15.39 -3.41
N LEU A 36 -4.79 -15.91 -2.39
CA LEU A 36 -4.27 -16.01 -1.02
C LEU A 36 -3.00 -16.85 -0.93
N LEU A 37 -3.01 -18.03 -1.56
CA LEU A 37 -1.84 -18.91 -1.61
C LEU A 37 -0.67 -18.23 -2.33
N GLY A 38 -0.92 -17.58 -3.45
CA GLY A 38 0.10 -16.84 -4.19
C GLY A 38 0.73 -15.72 -3.38
N ALA A 39 -0.08 -14.91 -2.69
CA ALA A 39 0.40 -13.86 -1.82
C ALA A 39 1.20 -14.43 -0.63
N ALA A 40 0.71 -15.50 0.00
CA ALA A 40 1.37 -16.15 1.12
C ALA A 40 2.74 -16.74 0.74
N VAL A 41 2.80 -17.48 -0.37
CA VAL A 41 4.05 -18.05 -0.90
C VAL A 41 5.04 -16.93 -1.23
N TYR A 42 4.60 -15.87 -1.89
CA TYR A 42 5.46 -14.73 -2.23
C TYR A 42 6.05 -14.07 -0.97
N LEU A 43 5.22 -13.84 0.05
CA LEU A 43 5.66 -13.25 1.31
C LEU A 43 6.65 -14.15 2.05
N LEU A 44 6.41 -15.45 2.10
CA LEU A 44 7.31 -16.43 2.73
C LEU A 44 8.68 -16.48 2.04
N LEU A 45 8.70 -16.46 0.71
CA LEU A 45 9.93 -16.46 -0.09
C LEU A 45 10.74 -15.18 0.05
N THR A 46 10.08 -14.04 0.31
CA THR A 46 10.73 -12.73 0.36
C THR A 46 11.29 -12.40 1.75
N ASP A 47 10.51 -12.61 2.80
CA ASP A 47 10.82 -12.11 4.15
C ASP A 47 10.94 -13.20 5.23
N GLY A 48 10.74 -14.46 4.89
CA GLY A 48 10.84 -15.57 5.83
C GLY A 48 9.98 -15.37 7.10
N ARG A 49 10.63 -15.41 8.27
CA ARG A 49 9.92 -15.32 9.57
C ARG A 49 9.20 -14.00 9.83
N ARG A 50 9.62 -12.89 9.24
CA ARG A 50 8.91 -11.59 9.40
C ARG A 50 7.55 -11.58 8.71
N SER A 51 7.38 -12.40 7.70
CA SER A 51 6.12 -12.58 6.99
C SER A 51 5.05 -13.28 7.83
N LEU A 52 5.46 -14.04 8.86
CA LEU A 52 4.53 -14.79 9.71
C LEU A 52 3.48 -13.89 10.38
N ARG A 53 3.86 -12.66 10.74
CA ARG A 53 2.91 -11.69 11.32
C ARG A 53 1.82 -11.29 10.33
N SER A 54 2.17 -11.07 9.06
CA SER A 54 1.19 -10.76 8.01
C SER A 54 0.29 -11.95 7.71
N LEU A 55 0.83 -13.18 7.77
CA LEU A 55 0.06 -14.41 7.60
C LEU A 55 -0.89 -14.68 8.77
N LEU A 56 -0.51 -14.35 10.00
CA LEU A 56 -1.38 -14.44 11.17
C LEU A 56 -2.60 -13.51 11.10
N CYS A 57 -2.52 -12.42 10.33
CA CYS A 57 -3.67 -11.55 10.09
C CYS A 57 -4.78 -12.24 9.27
N VAL A 58 -4.44 -13.26 8.45
CA VAL A 58 -5.43 -13.96 7.60
C VAL A 58 -6.52 -14.63 8.41
N PRO A 59 -6.22 -15.58 9.32
CA PRO A 59 -7.25 -16.25 10.09
C PRO A 59 -8.01 -15.27 11.00
N VAL A 60 -7.33 -14.24 11.52
CA VAL A 60 -7.97 -13.22 12.35
C VAL A 60 -9.00 -12.43 11.55
N LEU A 61 -8.65 -11.99 10.33
CA LEU A 61 -9.56 -11.26 9.44
C LEU A 61 -10.74 -12.13 9.00
N VAL A 62 -10.46 -13.38 8.62
CA VAL A 62 -11.52 -14.32 8.22
C VAL A 62 -12.47 -14.58 9.39
N ALA A 63 -11.96 -14.80 10.58
CA ALA A 63 -12.77 -15.02 11.77
C ALA A 63 -13.59 -13.77 12.17
N LEU A 64 -12.98 -12.58 12.05
CA LEU A 64 -13.64 -11.31 12.38
C LEU A 64 -14.76 -11.00 11.39
N VAL A 65 -14.50 -11.07 10.09
CA VAL A 65 -15.51 -10.78 9.06
C VAL A 65 -16.57 -11.88 9.02
N GLY A 66 -16.17 -13.16 9.14
CA GLY A 66 -17.09 -14.29 9.25
C GLY A 66 -18.00 -14.18 10.45
N GLY A 67 -17.46 -13.87 11.62
CA GLY A 67 -18.22 -13.66 12.86
C GLY A 67 -19.16 -12.45 12.77
N PHE A 68 -18.72 -11.36 12.18
CA PHE A 68 -19.57 -10.19 11.94
C PHE A 68 -20.75 -10.53 11.01
N ASN A 69 -20.48 -11.23 9.90
CA ASN A 69 -21.53 -11.67 8.99
C ASN A 69 -22.49 -12.62 9.66
N PHE A 70 -22.00 -13.58 10.45
CA PHE A 70 -22.83 -14.52 11.20
C PHE A 70 -23.76 -13.82 12.21
N LEU A 71 -23.31 -12.72 12.83
CA LEU A 71 -24.09 -11.96 13.81
C LEU A 71 -25.13 -11.03 13.17
N PHE A 72 -24.82 -10.45 12.01
CA PHE A 72 -25.63 -9.38 11.40
C PHE A 72 -26.38 -9.79 10.13
N ALA A 73 -25.92 -10.79 9.40
CA ALA A 73 -26.57 -11.25 8.17
C ALA A 73 -27.42 -12.51 8.45
N HIS A 74 -28.71 -12.37 8.34
CA HIS A 74 -29.70 -13.42 8.65
C HIS A 74 -30.28 -14.04 7.38
N TRP A 75 -29.42 -14.39 6.42
CA TRP A 75 -29.83 -14.92 5.10
C TRP A 75 -29.51 -16.42 5.06
N GLY A 76 -30.47 -17.22 4.66
CA GLY A 76 -30.25 -18.64 4.42
C GLY A 76 -31.41 -19.50 4.88
N VAL A 77 -31.40 -20.76 4.45
CA VAL A 77 -32.47 -21.75 4.69
C VAL A 77 -32.11 -22.69 5.85
N THR A 78 -30.81 -22.96 6.07
CA THR A 78 -30.32 -23.84 7.12
C THR A 78 -30.05 -23.08 8.41
N VAL A 79 -31.01 -23.15 9.33
CA VAL A 79 -30.90 -22.52 10.66
C VAL A 79 -30.05 -23.39 11.57
N LEU A 80 -28.91 -22.92 12.03
CA LEU A 80 -28.06 -23.58 13.04
C LEU A 80 -28.57 -23.33 14.46
N PHE A 81 -28.96 -22.09 14.74
CA PHE A 81 -29.44 -21.69 16.05
C PHE A 81 -30.42 -20.53 15.88
N SER A 82 -31.58 -20.63 16.57
CA SER A 82 -32.59 -19.57 16.61
C SER A 82 -32.66 -18.99 18.02
N ARG A 83 -32.49 -17.67 18.15
CA ARG A 83 -32.66 -16.97 19.42
C ARG A 83 -33.67 -15.84 19.25
N GLY A 84 -34.91 -16.09 19.62
CA GLY A 84 -36.01 -15.15 19.43
C GLY A 84 -36.33 -14.96 17.94
N ASP A 85 -36.27 -13.75 17.46
CA ASP A 85 -36.56 -13.35 16.06
C ASP A 85 -35.35 -13.42 15.13
N THR A 86 -34.15 -13.71 15.65
CA THR A 86 -32.89 -13.79 14.88
C THR A 86 -32.53 -15.25 14.59
N GLN A 87 -32.39 -15.57 13.29
CA GLN A 87 -31.99 -16.89 12.81
C GLN A 87 -30.55 -16.87 12.35
N PHE A 88 -29.70 -17.67 13.01
CA PHE A 88 -28.29 -17.82 12.62
C PHE A 88 -28.16 -18.95 11.62
N THR A 89 -27.73 -18.63 10.39
CA THR A 89 -27.69 -19.56 9.26
C THR A 89 -26.27 -19.96 8.89
N LEU A 90 -26.09 -21.18 8.43
CA LEU A 90 -24.81 -21.72 8.00
C LEU A 90 -24.32 -21.01 6.74
N GLU A 91 -25.23 -20.62 5.85
CA GLU A 91 -24.94 -19.91 4.62
C GLU A 91 -24.31 -18.52 4.92
N SER A 92 -24.85 -17.82 5.92
CA SER A 92 -24.28 -16.53 6.36
C SER A 92 -22.83 -16.66 6.87
N LEU A 93 -22.53 -17.76 7.58
CA LEU A 93 -21.18 -18.04 8.05
C LEU A 93 -20.22 -18.33 6.88
N ILE A 94 -20.63 -19.20 5.94
CA ILE A 94 -19.81 -19.55 4.76
C ILE A 94 -19.56 -18.31 3.92
N TYR A 95 -20.59 -17.51 3.66
CA TYR A 95 -20.47 -16.27 2.90
C TYR A 95 -19.56 -15.28 3.62
N GLY A 96 -19.69 -15.16 4.94
CA GLY A 96 -18.83 -14.32 5.76
C GLY A 96 -17.35 -14.77 5.74
N CYS A 97 -17.07 -16.07 5.79
CA CYS A 97 -15.73 -16.61 5.65
C CYS A 97 -15.16 -16.34 4.24
N PHE A 98 -15.97 -16.46 3.21
CA PHE A 98 -15.56 -16.12 1.83
C PHE A 98 -15.21 -14.63 1.70
N GLN A 99 -16.07 -13.76 2.20
CA GLN A 99 -15.83 -12.31 2.18
C GLN A 99 -14.60 -11.95 3.01
N GLY A 100 -14.40 -12.60 4.17
CA GLY A 100 -13.19 -12.47 4.97
C GLY A 100 -11.94 -12.91 4.23
N GLY A 101 -12.03 -13.95 3.40
CA GLY A 101 -10.95 -14.40 2.52
C GLY A 101 -10.56 -13.34 1.47
N ILE A 102 -11.53 -12.65 0.87
CA ILE A 102 -11.25 -11.54 -0.06
C ILE A 102 -10.51 -10.42 0.67
N PHE A 103 -11.01 -9.98 1.83
CA PHE A 103 -10.36 -8.94 2.62
C PHE A 103 -8.93 -9.33 3.03
N ALA A 104 -8.73 -10.56 3.48
CA ALA A 104 -7.42 -11.07 3.83
C ALA A 104 -6.48 -11.09 2.61
N GLY A 105 -6.98 -11.48 1.43
CA GLY A 105 -6.25 -11.45 0.17
C GLY A 105 -5.79 -10.03 -0.21
N VAL A 106 -6.69 -9.07 -0.12
CA VAL A 106 -6.38 -7.65 -0.38
C VAL A 106 -5.30 -7.14 0.57
N VAL A 107 -5.43 -7.42 1.88
CA VAL A 107 -4.43 -7.00 2.89
C VAL A 107 -3.06 -7.63 2.63
N LEU A 108 -3.02 -8.92 2.26
CA LEU A 108 -1.76 -9.59 1.91
C LEU A 108 -1.13 -8.99 0.66
N TRP A 109 -1.90 -8.72 -0.40
CA TRP A 109 -1.38 -8.09 -1.62
C TRP A 109 -0.93 -6.66 -1.39
N LEU A 110 -1.61 -5.88 -0.53
CA LEU A 110 -1.14 -4.57 -0.11
C LEU A 110 0.17 -4.65 0.69
N ALA A 111 0.34 -5.68 1.52
CA ALA A 111 1.60 -5.92 2.22
C ALA A 111 2.74 -6.27 1.25
N VAL A 112 2.47 -7.07 0.20
CA VAL A 112 3.42 -7.33 -0.90
C VAL A 112 3.73 -6.03 -1.65
N PHE A 113 2.71 -5.25 -1.99
CA PHE A 113 2.85 -3.97 -2.69
C PHE A 113 3.79 -3.01 -1.94
N GLY A 114 3.59 -2.82 -0.63
CA GLY A 114 4.42 -1.95 0.18
C GLY A 114 5.89 -2.40 0.31
N ARG A 115 6.16 -3.70 0.11
CA ARG A 115 7.52 -4.25 0.16
C ARG A 115 8.23 -4.23 -1.18
N VAL A 116 7.51 -4.45 -2.26
CA VAL A 116 8.05 -4.48 -3.63
C VAL A 116 8.22 -3.07 -4.20
N LEU A 117 7.20 -2.24 -4.03
CA LEU A 117 7.16 -0.86 -4.50
C LEU A 117 7.54 0.10 -3.36
N GLY A 118 8.83 0.19 -3.08
CA GLY A 118 9.36 1.25 -2.22
C GLY A 118 9.12 2.64 -2.80
N SER A 119 9.24 3.68 -1.97
CA SER A 119 9.02 5.08 -2.35
C SER A 119 9.76 5.48 -3.63
N ASP A 120 10.99 4.99 -3.81
CA ASP A 120 11.83 5.32 -4.96
C ASP A 120 11.27 4.75 -6.27
N ARG A 121 10.71 3.55 -6.24
CA ARG A 121 10.09 2.90 -7.41
C ARG A 121 8.75 3.53 -7.78
N LEU A 122 7.95 3.90 -6.78
CA LEU A 122 6.72 4.67 -7.01
C LEU A 122 7.01 6.02 -7.64
N LEU A 123 8.10 6.70 -7.21
CA LEU A 123 8.56 7.93 -7.82
C LEU A 123 9.00 7.75 -9.27
N ALA A 124 9.65 6.64 -9.60
CA ALA A 124 10.05 6.34 -10.98
C ALA A 124 8.82 6.14 -11.90
N VAL A 125 7.81 5.43 -11.42
CA VAL A 125 6.55 5.24 -12.17
C VAL A 125 5.82 6.57 -12.37
N THR A 126 5.66 7.37 -11.30
CA THR A 126 4.95 8.65 -11.34
C THR A 126 5.73 9.71 -12.11
N GLY A 127 7.06 9.64 -12.10
CA GLY A 127 7.95 10.62 -12.75
C GLY A 127 7.77 10.70 -14.27
N ARG A 128 7.42 9.60 -14.92
CA ARG A 128 7.12 9.57 -16.36
C ARG A 128 5.74 10.15 -16.68
N ALA A 129 4.74 9.83 -15.88
CA ALA A 129 3.36 10.29 -16.10
C ALA A 129 3.18 11.77 -15.73
N ALA A 130 3.77 12.19 -14.60
CA ALA A 130 3.59 13.54 -14.06
C ALA A 130 4.87 14.08 -13.40
N PRO A 131 5.84 14.61 -14.19
CA PRO A 131 7.16 15.00 -13.69
C PRO A 131 7.13 16.11 -12.64
N ARG A 132 6.10 16.97 -12.63
CA ARG A 132 5.92 18.01 -11.60
C ARG A 132 5.56 17.41 -10.26
N PHE A 133 4.64 16.45 -10.23
CA PHE A 133 4.22 15.75 -9.02
C PHE A 133 5.33 14.89 -8.44
N SER A 134 6.10 14.20 -9.29
CA SER A 134 7.25 13.41 -8.85
C SER A 134 8.29 14.27 -8.13
N LEU A 135 8.56 15.50 -8.61
CA LEU A 135 9.45 16.42 -7.92
C LEU A 135 8.91 16.83 -6.55
N LEU A 136 7.63 17.28 -6.51
CA LEU A 136 7.01 17.68 -5.25
C LEU A 136 7.04 16.53 -4.24
N PHE A 137 6.72 15.31 -4.67
CA PHE A 137 6.72 14.14 -3.82
C PHE A 137 8.12 13.79 -3.31
N SER A 138 9.12 13.83 -4.19
CA SER A 138 10.53 13.61 -3.82
C SER A 138 11.02 14.65 -2.80
N MET A 139 10.69 15.93 -3.02
CA MET A 139 11.03 17.00 -2.07
C MET A 139 10.32 16.82 -0.73
N THR A 140 9.05 16.42 -0.75
CA THR A 140 8.26 16.18 0.47
C THR A 140 8.85 15.03 1.28
N LEU A 141 9.20 13.91 0.63
CA LEU A 141 9.85 12.79 1.31
C LEU A 141 11.21 13.20 1.92
N GLY A 142 12.01 13.98 1.21
CA GLY A 142 13.25 14.55 1.73
C GLY A 142 13.01 15.52 2.88
N CYS A 143 11.89 16.25 2.86
CA CYS A 143 11.49 17.17 3.93
C CYS A 143 11.14 16.43 5.23
N ILE A 144 10.49 15.27 5.15
CA ILE A 144 10.16 14.45 6.33
C ILE A 144 11.42 14.05 7.11
N ALA A 145 12.48 13.63 6.39
CA ALA A 145 13.73 13.26 7.04
C ALA A 145 14.38 14.47 7.75
N ARG A 146 14.38 15.64 7.10
CA ARG A 146 14.87 16.91 7.67
C ARG A 146 14.04 17.34 8.88
N PHE A 147 12.72 17.22 8.82
CA PHE A 147 11.84 17.56 9.94
C PHE A 147 12.15 16.73 11.20
N ARG A 148 12.38 15.42 11.02
CA ARG A 148 12.75 14.56 12.16
C ARG A 148 14.07 14.99 12.79
N GLU A 149 15.06 15.34 11.98
CA GLU A 149 16.35 15.80 12.49
C GLU A 149 16.24 17.17 13.16
N ASN A 150 15.57 18.15 12.52
CA ASN A 150 15.32 19.46 13.09
C ASN A 150 14.54 19.37 14.43
N ALA A 151 13.49 18.53 14.48
CA ALA A 151 12.75 18.30 15.71
C ALA A 151 13.61 17.70 16.83
N ARG A 152 14.56 16.83 16.48
CA ARG A 152 15.54 16.29 17.45
C ARG A 152 16.48 17.38 17.95
N GLN A 153 17.01 18.21 17.06
CA GLN A 153 17.91 19.30 17.41
C GLN A 153 17.22 20.36 18.28
N ILE A 154 15.99 20.74 17.95
CA ILE A 154 15.19 21.68 18.76
C ILE A 154 15.01 21.14 20.17
N ARG A 155 14.67 19.85 20.33
CA ARG A 155 14.52 19.23 21.64
C ARG A 155 15.82 19.23 22.43
N LEU A 156 16.94 18.92 21.80
CA LEU A 156 18.25 18.96 22.46
C LEU A 156 18.65 20.38 22.90
N ALA A 157 18.43 21.38 22.02
CA ALA A 157 18.70 22.77 22.32
C ALA A 157 17.85 23.28 23.52
N ARG A 158 16.54 22.96 23.55
CA ARG A 158 15.65 23.31 24.69
C ARG A 158 16.05 22.61 25.99
N ALA A 159 16.42 21.34 25.92
CA ALA A 159 16.93 20.60 27.08
C ALA A 159 18.21 21.23 27.62
N GLY A 160 19.15 21.64 26.75
CA GLY A 160 20.36 22.35 27.13
C GLY A 160 20.11 23.73 27.72
N ALA A 161 19.04 24.42 27.28
CA ALA A 161 18.62 25.71 27.84
C ALA A 161 17.80 25.61 29.15
N GLY A 162 17.54 24.41 29.66
CA GLY A 162 16.77 24.21 30.89
C GLY A 162 15.25 24.40 30.75
N LEU A 163 14.74 24.54 29.51
CA LEU A 163 13.32 24.79 29.22
C LEU A 163 12.47 23.51 29.17
N ALA A 164 13.04 22.34 29.47
CA ALA A 164 12.36 21.04 29.44
C ALA A 164 11.35 20.81 30.60
N LYS A 165 11.07 21.81 31.42
CA LYS A 165 10.17 21.73 32.60
C LYS A 165 8.76 22.28 32.36
N GLU A 166 8.42 22.68 31.13
CA GLU A 166 7.10 23.22 30.79
C GLU A 166 6.04 22.10 30.64
N LYS A 167 4.76 22.51 30.67
CA LYS A 167 3.65 21.58 30.42
C LYS A 167 3.83 20.93 29.06
N PRO A 168 3.63 19.59 28.93
CA PRO A 168 3.98 18.85 27.72
C PRO A 168 3.27 19.36 26.46
N LEU A 169 2.07 19.90 26.58
CA LEU A 169 1.32 20.47 25.45
C LEU A 169 1.94 21.79 24.97
N HIS A 170 2.33 22.67 25.88
CA HIS A 170 2.93 23.97 25.56
C HIS A 170 4.29 23.79 24.92
N GLU A 171 5.08 22.87 25.44
CA GLU A 171 6.36 22.46 24.86
C GLU A 171 6.21 21.93 23.43
N ALA A 172 5.19 21.09 23.17
CA ALA A 172 4.93 20.57 21.83
C ALA A 172 4.52 21.66 20.84
N LEU A 173 3.70 22.64 21.26
CA LEU A 173 3.29 23.77 20.42
C LEU A 173 4.47 24.68 20.06
N ASP A 174 5.34 25.00 21.01
CA ASP A 174 6.51 25.82 20.76
C ASP A 174 7.51 25.12 19.84
N GLN A 175 7.74 23.81 20.06
CA GLN A 175 8.57 23.00 19.15
C GLN A 175 7.99 22.99 17.74
N PHE A 176 6.68 22.84 17.62
CA PHE A 176 5.99 22.85 16.31
C PHE A 176 6.11 24.20 15.62
N SER A 177 5.89 25.32 16.34
CA SER A 177 6.04 26.68 15.83
C SER A 177 7.46 26.93 15.28
N THR A 178 8.47 26.58 16.08
CA THR A 178 9.88 26.69 15.68
C THR A 178 10.19 25.82 14.46
N LEU A 179 9.66 24.59 14.42
CA LEU A 179 9.84 23.67 13.30
C LEU A 179 9.22 24.22 11.99
N VAL A 180 8.02 24.82 12.08
CA VAL A 180 7.35 25.45 10.94
C VAL A 180 8.17 26.62 10.42
N THR A 181 8.66 27.51 11.29
CA THR A 181 9.48 28.67 10.90
C THR A 181 10.75 28.23 10.19
N LEU A 182 11.51 27.29 10.77
CA LEU A 182 12.71 26.75 10.13
C LEU A 182 12.42 26.08 8.77
N SER A 183 11.26 25.46 8.65
CA SER A 183 10.85 24.78 7.42
C SER A 183 10.50 25.77 6.32
N LEU A 184 9.83 26.87 6.65
CA LEU A 184 9.52 27.95 5.71
C LEU A 184 10.81 28.64 5.22
N GLU A 185 11.72 28.98 6.13
CA GLU A 185 13.01 29.56 5.78
C GLU A 185 13.85 28.62 4.90
N GLY A 186 13.92 27.34 5.27
CA GLY A 186 14.60 26.31 4.49
C GLY A 186 13.98 26.09 3.10
N SER A 187 12.66 26.26 2.96
CA SER A 187 11.97 26.15 1.67
C SER A 187 12.29 27.33 0.75
N MET A 188 12.37 28.56 1.28
CA MET A 188 12.80 29.75 0.54
C MET A 188 14.23 29.60 0.05
N THR A 189 15.16 29.22 0.93
CA THR A 189 16.57 28.98 0.58
C THR A 189 16.71 27.91 -0.50
N THR A 190 15.91 26.84 -0.39
CA THR A 190 15.88 25.77 -1.40
C THR A 190 15.36 26.28 -2.75
N ALA A 191 14.31 27.11 -2.75
CA ALA A 191 13.77 27.71 -3.98
C ALA A 191 14.79 28.63 -4.67
N ASP A 192 15.49 29.43 -3.91
CA ASP A 192 16.52 30.34 -4.44
C ASP A 192 17.72 29.55 -5.00
N ALA A 193 18.17 28.52 -4.30
CA ALA A 193 19.20 27.62 -4.79
C ALA A 193 18.78 26.90 -6.09
N MET A 194 17.53 26.52 -6.23
CA MET A 194 17.01 25.92 -7.46
C MET A 194 16.97 26.93 -8.60
N ARG A 195 16.55 28.17 -8.34
CA ARG A 195 16.56 29.26 -9.33
C ARG A 195 17.99 29.56 -9.81
N ALA A 196 18.94 29.63 -8.88
CA ALA A 196 20.35 29.84 -9.19
C ALA A 196 20.94 28.75 -10.09
N ARG A 197 20.48 27.50 -9.90
CA ARG A 197 20.84 26.34 -10.75
C ARG A 197 20.09 26.29 -12.09
N GLY A 198 19.28 27.30 -12.41
CA GLY A 198 18.56 27.40 -13.68
C GLY A 198 17.28 26.56 -13.74
N TYR A 199 16.72 26.18 -12.59
CA TYR A 199 15.45 25.47 -12.57
C TYR A 199 14.33 26.28 -13.27
N GLY A 200 13.64 25.68 -14.24
CA GLY A 200 12.59 26.32 -15.00
C GLY A 200 13.02 26.94 -16.33
N LYS A 201 14.34 27.04 -16.64
CA LYS A 201 14.85 27.66 -17.88
C LYS A 201 14.92 26.71 -19.09
N GLY A 202 14.54 25.43 -18.97
CA GLY A 202 14.67 24.47 -20.08
C GLY A 202 13.79 23.25 -19.95
N ARG A 203 13.83 22.38 -20.97
CA ARG A 203 13.12 21.10 -20.95
C ARG A 203 13.73 20.18 -19.90
N ARG A 204 12.93 19.80 -18.93
CA ARG A 204 13.35 18.97 -17.81
C ARG A 204 13.74 17.57 -18.28
N ARG A 205 14.93 17.11 -17.90
CA ARG A 205 15.34 15.71 -18.02
C ARG A 205 14.98 15.00 -16.71
N VAL A 206 14.23 13.90 -16.80
CA VAL A 206 13.94 13.03 -15.66
C VAL A 206 15.10 12.06 -15.54
N TYR A 207 15.72 11.97 -14.36
CA TYR A 207 16.67 10.91 -14.06
C TYR A 207 15.86 9.62 -13.88
N ASP A 208 16.00 8.70 -14.81
CA ASP A 208 15.33 7.41 -14.79
C ASP A 208 16.40 6.32 -14.68
N PRO A 209 16.58 5.71 -13.48
CA PRO A 209 17.52 4.62 -13.30
C PRO A 209 17.03 3.30 -13.90
N PHE A 210 15.76 3.24 -14.32
CA PHE A 210 15.12 2.05 -14.87
C PHE A 210 14.92 2.22 -16.38
N THR A 211 15.69 1.49 -17.18
CA THR A 211 15.49 1.45 -18.64
C THR A 211 14.45 0.41 -18.99
N PHE A 212 13.40 0.82 -19.70
CA PHE A 212 12.37 -0.09 -20.21
C PHE A 212 12.92 -0.93 -21.36
N GLY A 213 13.06 -2.23 -21.16
CA GLY A 213 13.55 -3.17 -22.17
C GLY A 213 12.42 -3.88 -22.92
N VAL A 214 12.77 -4.58 -23.99
CA VAL A 214 11.81 -5.40 -24.75
C VAL A 214 11.23 -6.52 -23.86
N ALA A 215 12.05 -7.10 -22.97
CA ALA A 215 11.61 -8.11 -22.02
C ALA A 215 10.49 -7.60 -21.10
N ASP A 216 10.61 -6.36 -20.59
CA ASP A 216 9.59 -5.74 -19.74
C ASP A 216 8.25 -5.53 -20.50
N GLY A 217 8.34 -5.24 -21.81
CA GLY A 217 7.19 -5.12 -22.69
C GLY A 217 6.45 -6.44 -22.87
N VAL A 218 7.18 -7.52 -23.08
CA VAL A 218 6.61 -8.89 -23.17
C VAL A 218 5.97 -9.30 -21.85
N GLU A 219 6.65 -9.08 -20.71
CA GLU A 219 6.12 -9.38 -19.38
C GLU A 219 4.83 -8.60 -19.11
N LEU A 220 4.78 -7.32 -19.46
CA LEU A 220 3.58 -6.49 -19.32
C LEU A 220 2.42 -7.03 -20.19
N ALA A 221 2.71 -7.39 -21.43
CA ALA A 221 1.69 -7.95 -22.34
C ALA A 221 1.14 -9.27 -21.81
N VAL A 222 1.98 -10.16 -21.29
CA VAL A 222 1.56 -11.44 -20.70
C VAL A 222 0.68 -11.20 -19.47
N VAL A 223 1.06 -10.29 -18.58
CA VAL A 223 0.28 -9.94 -17.38
C VAL A 223 -1.10 -9.41 -17.76
N LEU A 224 -1.19 -8.49 -18.71
CA LEU A 224 -2.46 -7.92 -19.15
C LEU A 224 -3.34 -8.99 -19.83
N LEU A 225 -2.76 -9.82 -20.69
CA LEU A 225 -3.48 -10.87 -21.40
C LEU A 225 -4.05 -11.92 -20.42
N LEU A 226 -3.25 -12.37 -19.45
CA LEU A 226 -3.71 -13.26 -18.40
C LEU A 226 -4.80 -12.61 -17.54
N SER A 227 -4.67 -11.34 -17.23
CA SER A 227 -5.67 -10.62 -16.44
C SER A 227 -6.99 -10.49 -17.16
N ILE A 228 -6.96 -10.21 -18.47
CA ILE A 228 -8.15 -10.13 -19.33
C ILE A 228 -8.82 -11.50 -19.47
N THR A 229 -8.05 -12.56 -19.69
CA THR A 229 -8.60 -13.92 -19.81
C THR A 229 -9.25 -14.38 -18.50
N VAL A 230 -8.64 -14.13 -17.36
CA VAL A 230 -9.23 -14.45 -16.04
C VAL A 230 -10.50 -13.62 -15.80
N LEU A 231 -10.48 -12.33 -16.13
CA LEU A 231 -11.64 -11.46 -15.98
C LEU A 231 -12.79 -11.91 -16.90
N ALA A 232 -12.51 -12.25 -18.17
CA ALA A 232 -13.51 -12.78 -19.11
C ALA A 232 -14.09 -14.10 -18.60
N CYS A 233 -13.26 -15.00 -18.07
CA CYS A 233 -13.69 -16.26 -17.49
C CYS A 233 -14.60 -16.02 -16.25
N LEU A 234 -14.24 -15.07 -15.37
CA LEU A 234 -15.05 -14.71 -14.20
C LEU A 234 -16.41 -14.11 -14.58
N LEU A 235 -16.46 -13.27 -15.62
CA LEU A 235 -17.70 -12.67 -16.13
C LEU A 235 -18.59 -13.71 -16.78
N TYR A 236 -18.01 -14.68 -17.50
CA TYR A 236 -18.76 -15.74 -18.16
C TYR A 236 -19.31 -16.79 -17.17
N THR A 237 -18.57 -17.07 -16.09
CA THR A 237 -18.96 -18.04 -15.06
C THR A 237 -19.82 -17.44 -13.93
N SER A 238 -20.10 -16.12 -13.96
CA SER A 238 -21.02 -15.50 -13.01
C SER A 238 -22.45 -15.90 -13.36
N PRO A 239 -23.17 -16.69 -12.54
CA PRO A 239 -24.57 -16.95 -12.79
C PRO A 239 -25.33 -15.64 -12.63
N SER A 240 -26.07 -15.29 -13.67
CA SER A 240 -27.06 -14.19 -13.70
C SER A 240 -28.21 -14.49 -12.72
#